data_0dd47858bfda6109418336ab65f67e27
#
_entry.id   0dd47858bfda6109418336ab65f67e27
#
_cell.length_a   1.000
_cell.length_b   1.000
_cell.length_c   1.000
_cell.angle_alpha   90.00
_cell.angle_beta   90.00
_cell.angle_gamma   90.00
#
_symmetry.space_group_name_H-M   'P 1'
#
loop_
_entity.id
_entity.type
_entity.pdbx_description
1 polymer ?
#
loop_
_entity_poly.entity_id
_entity_poly.type
_entity_poly.pdbx_seq_one_letter_code
_entity_poly.pdbx_strand_id
1 'polypeptide(L)'
;MNEVSILGFHGTINYFANLILQDAKYKVDDRDNHWLGNGVYFFENDKDEAMWWANNTKVKYCNHYENEELKKTVLINEIKVDRDKLYDDSTTTDQNFLEKFIDENEDIVNGLSIKFKDKSLDKQKISKIIRGNIIFAFCKMNSYQVAKCAFPKPKNVSKRNYSNRTNLGFTNVSTQICVYDNRTIDFSTVTKEVLE
;
A
#
# COMPACT_ATOMS: atom_id res chain seq x y z
N MET A 1 23.34 -6.70 10.78
CA MET A 1 21.97 -6.57 10.24
C MET A 1 21.54 -5.14 10.52
N ASN A 2 21.07 -4.44 9.52
CA ASN A 2 20.62 -3.04 9.65
C ASN A 2 19.09 -3.06 9.55
N GLU A 3 18.43 -3.41 10.67
CA GLU A 3 16.97 -3.50 10.75
C GLU A 3 16.34 -2.11 10.71
N VAL A 4 15.29 -1.95 9.93
CA VAL A 4 14.45 -0.76 9.83
C VAL A 4 13.11 -1.08 10.47
N SER A 5 12.65 -0.24 11.39
CA SER A 5 11.30 -0.31 11.97
C SER A 5 10.45 0.81 11.37
N ILE A 6 9.27 0.45 10.87
CA ILE A 6 8.32 1.35 10.21
C ILE A 6 6.97 1.27 10.92
N LEU A 7 6.42 2.41 11.32
CA LEU A 7 5.07 2.50 11.87
C LEU A 7 4.05 2.59 10.73
N GLY A 8 3.26 1.53 10.57
CA GLY A 8 2.26 1.40 9.51
C GLY A 8 0.82 1.38 10.03
N PHE A 9 -0.07 2.12 9.36
CA PHE A 9 -1.50 2.20 9.67
C PHE A 9 -2.31 1.53 8.57
N HIS A 10 -3.20 0.57 8.95
CA HIS A 10 -4.06 -0.17 8.02
C HIS A 10 -5.52 0.09 8.35
N GLY A 11 -6.25 0.69 7.39
CA GLY A 11 -7.67 0.98 7.53
C GLY A 11 -8.54 -0.19 7.03
N THR A 12 -9.50 -0.64 7.86
CA THR A 12 -10.38 -1.77 7.56
C THR A 12 -11.73 -1.65 8.31
N ILE A 13 -12.48 -2.74 8.45
CA ILE A 13 -13.64 -2.86 9.34
C ILE A 13 -13.30 -3.76 10.54
N ASN A 14 -14.07 -3.62 11.62
CA ASN A 14 -13.83 -4.32 12.88
C ASN A 14 -13.82 -5.85 12.72
N TYR A 15 -14.68 -6.40 11.86
CA TYR A 15 -14.70 -7.83 11.56
C TYR A 15 -13.32 -8.31 11.04
N PHE A 16 -12.80 -7.69 10.00
CA PHE A 16 -11.50 -8.10 9.44
C PHE A 16 -10.35 -7.80 10.39
N ALA A 17 -10.43 -6.70 11.15
CA ALA A 17 -9.43 -6.40 12.18
C ALA A 17 -9.34 -7.50 13.23
N ASN A 18 -10.49 -8.03 13.70
CA ASN A 18 -10.54 -9.12 14.66
C ASN A 18 -9.93 -10.42 14.07
N LEU A 19 -10.27 -10.76 12.83
CA LEU A 19 -9.69 -11.94 12.16
C LEU A 19 -8.16 -11.81 12.01
N ILE A 20 -7.65 -10.62 11.63
CA ILE A 20 -6.22 -10.37 11.49
C ILE A 20 -5.50 -10.58 12.84
N LEU A 21 -6.06 -10.06 13.93
CA LEU A 21 -5.51 -10.22 15.27
C LEU A 21 -5.57 -11.66 15.76
N GLN A 22 -6.68 -12.37 15.48
CA GLN A 22 -6.86 -13.76 15.86
C GLN A 22 -5.91 -14.69 15.12
N ASP A 23 -5.78 -14.51 13.80
CA ASP A 23 -4.96 -15.36 12.92
C ASP A 23 -3.46 -14.97 12.98
N ALA A 24 -3.11 -13.83 13.61
CA ALA A 24 -1.80 -13.17 13.52
C ALA A 24 -1.29 -13.11 12.08
N LYS A 25 -2.19 -12.74 11.16
CA LYS A 25 -1.91 -12.75 9.73
C LYS A 25 -2.87 -11.87 8.94
N TYR A 26 -2.33 -11.09 8.01
CA TYR A 26 -3.12 -10.44 6.97
C TYR A 26 -3.35 -11.39 5.79
N LYS A 27 -4.59 -11.44 5.30
CA LYS A 27 -4.93 -12.15 4.05
C LYS A 27 -4.78 -11.19 2.88
N VAL A 28 -4.11 -11.62 1.83
CA VAL A 28 -3.88 -10.84 0.62
C VAL A 28 -4.70 -11.44 -0.52
N ASP A 29 -5.53 -10.62 -1.14
CA ASP A 29 -6.23 -11.00 -2.37
C ASP A 29 -5.29 -10.79 -3.57
N ASP A 30 -5.23 -11.77 -4.45
CA ASP A 30 -4.50 -11.65 -5.71
C ASP A 30 -5.29 -10.78 -6.69
N ARG A 31 -4.75 -9.61 -7.03
CA ARG A 31 -5.38 -8.63 -7.92
C ARG A 31 -4.33 -7.93 -8.78
N ASP A 32 -4.65 -7.77 -10.04
CA ASP A 32 -3.80 -7.05 -11.02
C ASP A 32 -3.78 -5.53 -10.88
N ASN A 33 -4.67 -4.95 -10.07
CA ASN A 33 -4.88 -3.50 -10.02
C ASN A 33 -4.29 -2.80 -8.79
N HIS A 34 -3.42 -3.46 -8.07
CA HIS A 34 -2.71 -2.90 -6.94
C HIS A 34 -1.55 -1.99 -7.37
N TRP A 35 -1.30 -0.92 -6.64
CA TRP A 35 -0.28 0.10 -6.99
C TRP A 35 1.15 -0.29 -6.64
N LEU A 36 1.34 -1.29 -5.78
CA LEU A 36 2.62 -1.88 -5.39
C LEU A 36 2.59 -3.41 -5.47
N GLY A 37 1.63 -3.99 -6.24
CA GLY A 37 1.45 -5.42 -6.37
C GLY A 37 0.71 -6.08 -5.21
N ASN A 38 0.79 -7.41 -5.13
CA ASN A 38 0.04 -8.22 -4.18
C ASN A 38 0.75 -8.31 -2.83
N GLY A 39 0.29 -7.53 -1.87
CA GLY A 39 0.77 -7.47 -0.51
C GLY A 39 -0.23 -6.76 0.41
N VAL A 40 0.12 -6.64 1.66
CA VAL A 40 -0.66 -5.89 2.65
C VAL A 40 -0.24 -4.43 2.61
N TYR A 41 -1.22 -3.53 2.50
CA TYR A 41 -0.97 -2.10 2.38
C TYR A 41 -1.12 -1.39 3.72
N PHE A 42 -0.16 -0.52 4.01
CA PHE A 42 -0.16 0.38 5.16
C PHE A 42 0.17 1.80 4.71
N PHE A 43 -0.23 2.78 5.52
CA PHE A 43 0.19 4.17 5.40
C PHE A 43 1.28 4.45 6.44
N GLU A 44 2.47 4.88 5.99
CA GLU A 44 3.58 5.19 6.88
C GLU A 44 3.29 6.48 7.65
N ASN A 45 3.26 6.40 8.99
CA ASN A 45 3.04 7.55 9.88
C ASN A 45 1.81 8.42 9.52
N ASP A 46 0.82 7.86 8.81
CA ASP A 46 -0.35 8.61 8.30
C ASP A 46 -1.66 7.90 8.68
N LYS A 47 -2.04 8.07 9.96
CA LYS A 47 -3.28 7.52 10.51
C LYS A 47 -4.52 8.13 9.81
N ASP A 48 -4.49 9.40 9.48
CA ASP A 48 -5.62 10.10 8.84
C ASP A 48 -5.96 9.48 7.48
N GLU A 49 -4.93 9.08 6.71
CA GLU A 49 -5.14 8.41 5.43
C GLU A 49 -5.69 7.00 5.61
N ALA A 50 -5.23 6.26 6.64
CA ALA A 50 -5.79 4.95 6.98
C ALA A 50 -7.26 5.06 7.42
N MET A 51 -7.61 6.08 8.21
CA MET A 51 -9.00 6.39 8.60
C MET A 51 -9.86 6.71 7.38
N TRP A 52 -9.35 7.56 6.47
CA TRP A 52 -10.06 7.86 5.24
C TRP A 52 -10.31 6.60 4.41
N TRP A 53 -9.30 5.74 4.28
CA TRP A 53 -9.41 4.48 3.57
C TRP A 53 -10.45 3.56 4.21
N ALA A 54 -10.42 3.38 5.53
CA ALA A 54 -11.42 2.61 6.27
C ALA A 54 -12.84 3.14 6.00
N ASN A 55 -13.04 4.46 6.06
CA ASN A 55 -14.34 5.10 5.82
C ASN A 55 -14.86 4.91 4.39
N ASN A 56 -13.96 4.82 3.40
CA ASN A 56 -14.32 4.66 2.00
C ASN A 56 -14.32 3.19 1.53
N THR A 57 -13.93 2.25 2.39
CA THR A 57 -13.97 0.82 2.07
C THR A 57 -15.41 0.35 1.94
N LYS A 58 -15.76 -0.14 0.73
CA LYS A 58 -17.06 -0.75 0.47
C LYS A 58 -17.02 -2.22 0.89
N VAL A 59 -17.88 -2.59 1.82
CA VAL A 59 -18.06 -3.98 2.25
C VAL A 59 -19.10 -4.64 1.36
N LYS A 60 -18.72 -5.71 0.67
CA LYS A 60 -19.68 -6.54 -0.05
C LYS A 60 -20.48 -7.35 0.97
N TYR A 61 -21.80 -7.51 0.70
CA TYR A 61 -22.70 -8.30 1.58
C TYR A 61 -22.74 -7.79 3.03
N CYS A 62 -22.82 -6.46 3.21
CA CYS A 62 -22.85 -5.82 4.54
C CYS A 62 -23.97 -6.33 5.45
N ASN A 63 -25.10 -6.84 4.89
CA ASN A 63 -26.19 -7.46 5.60
C ASN A 63 -25.86 -8.82 6.25
N HIS A 64 -24.67 -9.38 6.00
CA HIS A 64 -24.16 -10.58 6.67
C HIS A 64 -23.34 -10.29 7.93
N TYR A 65 -23.14 -9.00 8.26
CA TYR A 65 -22.33 -8.57 9.40
C TYR A 65 -23.18 -7.78 10.38
N GLU A 66 -22.87 -7.91 11.67
CA GLU A 66 -23.45 -7.08 12.71
C GLU A 66 -22.93 -5.63 12.65
N ASN A 67 -23.67 -4.68 13.20
CA ASN A 67 -23.27 -3.26 13.18
C ASN A 67 -21.90 -3.04 13.81
N GLU A 68 -21.58 -3.74 14.90
CA GLU A 68 -20.26 -3.67 15.55
C GLU A 68 -19.12 -4.18 14.66
N GLU A 69 -19.40 -5.20 13.83
CA GLU A 69 -18.44 -5.76 12.88
C GLU A 69 -18.16 -4.82 11.71
N LEU A 70 -19.14 -3.99 11.34
CA LEU A 70 -19.02 -3.00 10.26
C LEU A 70 -18.34 -1.70 10.69
N LYS A 71 -18.12 -1.49 11.99
CA LYS A 71 -17.41 -0.29 12.47
C LYS A 71 -16.06 -0.15 11.80
N LYS A 72 -15.76 1.09 11.40
CA LYS A 72 -14.49 1.42 10.77
C LYS A 72 -13.36 1.32 11.78
N THR A 73 -12.24 0.79 11.36
CA THR A 73 -11.17 0.41 12.29
C THR A 73 -9.81 0.66 11.65
N VAL A 74 -8.88 1.12 12.44
CA VAL A 74 -7.47 1.23 12.06
C VAL A 74 -6.64 0.28 12.90
N LEU A 75 -5.82 -0.54 12.25
CA LEU A 75 -4.77 -1.33 12.87
C LEU A 75 -3.45 -0.56 12.79
N ILE A 76 -2.76 -0.47 13.92
CA ILE A 76 -1.46 0.18 14.06
C ILE A 76 -0.43 -0.93 14.20
N ASN A 77 0.58 -0.92 13.33
CA ASN A 77 1.52 -2.02 13.16
C ASN A 77 2.95 -1.52 13.21
N GLU A 78 3.83 -2.28 13.85
CA GLU A 78 5.25 -2.15 13.70
C GLU A 78 5.73 -3.16 12.65
N ILE A 79 6.36 -2.65 11.58
CA ILE A 79 6.90 -3.44 10.47
C ILE A 79 8.41 -3.42 10.60
N LYS A 80 9.03 -4.60 10.83
CA LYS A 80 10.48 -4.78 11.00
C LYS A 80 11.03 -5.50 9.78
N VAL A 81 11.99 -4.90 9.12
CA VAL A 81 12.59 -5.45 7.90
C VAL A 81 14.08 -5.09 7.83
N ASP A 82 14.90 -6.02 7.36
CA ASP A 82 16.30 -5.71 7.03
C ASP A 82 16.36 -4.69 5.89
N ARG A 83 17.26 -3.70 5.94
CA ARG A 83 17.36 -2.63 4.93
C ARG A 83 17.58 -3.18 3.51
N ASP A 84 18.28 -4.28 3.35
CA ASP A 84 18.52 -4.97 2.07
C ASP A 84 17.30 -5.74 1.55
N LYS A 85 16.23 -5.86 2.36
CA LYS A 85 14.92 -6.43 2.00
C LYS A 85 13.81 -5.39 1.88
N LEU A 86 14.15 -4.10 1.98
CA LEU A 86 13.25 -2.97 1.82
C LEU A 86 13.57 -2.22 0.53
N TYR A 87 12.65 -2.19 -0.42
CA TYR A 87 12.67 -1.23 -1.53
C TYR A 87 12.05 0.09 -1.07
N ASP A 88 12.80 1.19 -1.12
CA ASP A 88 12.35 2.53 -0.77
C ASP A 88 12.50 3.49 -1.96
N ASP A 89 11.40 3.76 -2.66
CA ASP A 89 11.32 4.62 -3.84
C ASP A 89 11.77 6.09 -3.57
N SER A 90 11.97 6.46 -2.30
CA SER A 90 12.49 7.78 -1.94
C SER A 90 14.02 7.87 -2.02
N THR A 91 14.72 6.75 -2.15
CA THR A 91 16.18 6.72 -2.22
C THR A 91 16.68 6.60 -3.66
N THR A 92 17.66 7.41 -4.03
CA THR A 92 18.27 7.36 -5.36
C THR A 92 18.88 5.99 -5.67
N THR A 93 19.42 5.30 -4.65
CA THR A 93 20.02 3.97 -4.82
C THR A 93 18.97 2.96 -5.27
N ASP A 94 17.82 2.91 -4.59
CA ASP A 94 16.76 1.95 -4.93
C ASP A 94 16.08 2.30 -6.27
N GLN A 95 15.95 3.61 -6.58
CA GLN A 95 15.47 4.06 -7.88
C GLN A 95 16.39 3.58 -9.01
N ASN A 96 17.71 3.75 -8.87
CA ASN A 96 18.69 3.30 -9.87
C ASN A 96 18.65 1.76 -10.05
N PHE A 97 18.43 0.99 -8.99
CA PHE A 97 18.27 -0.45 -9.10
C PHE A 97 17.00 -0.84 -9.86
N LEU A 98 15.89 -0.12 -9.64
CA LEU A 98 14.65 -0.34 -10.39
C LEU A 98 14.83 0.05 -11.87
N GLU A 99 15.46 1.18 -12.18
CA GLU A 99 15.75 1.61 -13.57
C GLU A 99 16.59 0.56 -14.30
N LYS A 100 17.67 0.11 -13.68
CA LYS A 100 18.50 -0.97 -14.24
C LYS A 100 17.70 -2.26 -14.49
N PHE A 101 16.83 -2.64 -13.55
CA PHE A 101 15.94 -3.80 -13.72
C PHE A 101 15.01 -3.62 -14.93
N ILE A 102 14.45 -2.43 -15.13
CA ILE A 102 13.56 -2.11 -16.25
C ILE A 102 14.31 -2.27 -17.57
N ASP A 103 15.55 -1.73 -17.66
CA ASP A 103 16.39 -1.81 -18.85
C ASP A 103 16.80 -3.26 -19.17
N GLU A 104 17.09 -4.07 -18.15
CA GLU A 104 17.50 -5.47 -18.31
C GLU A 104 16.32 -6.43 -18.57
N ASN A 105 15.06 -5.99 -18.36
CA ASN A 105 13.85 -6.82 -18.46
C ASN A 105 12.77 -6.18 -19.32
N GLU A 106 13.13 -5.62 -20.48
CA GLU A 106 12.18 -4.98 -21.40
C GLU A 106 11.00 -5.86 -21.79
N ASP A 107 11.20 -7.16 -21.95
CA ASP A 107 10.13 -8.11 -22.29
C ASP A 107 9.05 -8.17 -21.22
N ILE A 108 9.43 -8.12 -19.93
CA ILE A 108 8.47 -8.10 -18.80
C ILE A 108 7.68 -6.80 -18.84
N VAL A 109 8.35 -5.66 -19.02
CA VAL A 109 7.74 -4.34 -19.06
C VAL A 109 6.77 -4.21 -20.24
N ASN A 110 7.19 -4.67 -21.42
CA ASN A 110 6.38 -4.68 -22.63
C ASN A 110 5.16 -5.61 -22.48
N GLY A 111 5.36 -6.81 -21.91
CA GLY A 111 4.27 -7.77 -21.63
C GLY A 111 3.21 -7.19 -20.71
N LEU A 112 3.60 -6.49 -19.63
CA LEU A 112 2.68 -5.79 -18.74
C LEU A 112 1.94 -4.67 -19.46
N SER A 113 2.63 -3.89 -20.28
CA SER A 113 2.03 -2.79 -21.05
C SER A 113 0.96 -3.30 -22.02
N ILE A 114 1.22 -4.43 -22.69
CA ILE A 114 0.25 -5.09 -23.60
C ILE A 114 -0.96 -5.61 -22.82
N LYS A 115 -0.74 -6.29 -21.69
CA LYS A 115 -1.81 -6.86 -20.84
C LYS A 115 -2.85 -5.82 -20.43
N PHE A 116 -2.44 -4.57 -20.22
CA PHE A 116 -3.33 -3.51 -19.74
C PHE A 116 -3.82 -2.55 -20.83
N LYS A 117 -3.34 -2.68 -22.08
CA LYS A 117 -3.65 -1.76 -23.19
C LYS A 117 -5.15 -1.71 -23.53
N ASP A 118 -5.85 -2.83 -23.46
CA ASP A 118 -7.25 -2.96 -23.86
C ASP A 118 -8.27 -2.79 -22.73
N LYS A 119 -7.82 -2.46 -21.52
CA LYS A 119 -8.74 -2.18 -20.43
C LYS A 119 -9.32 -0.78 -20.62
N SER A 120 -10.66 -0.64 -20.55
CA SER A 120 -11.43 0.63 -20.63
C SER A 120 -11.19 1.54 -19.41
N LEU A 121 -9.95 1.61 -18.93
CA LEU A 121 -9.53 2.41 -17.79
C LEU A 121 -8.88 3.72 -18.28
N ASP A 122 -9.00 4.77 -17.47
CA ASP A 122 -8.25 6.00 -17.65
C ASP A 122 -6.73 5.73 -17.76
N LYS A 123 -6.07 6.42 -18.73
CA LYS A 123 -4.61 6.25 -19.00
C LYS A 123 -3.74 6.44 -17.76
N GLN A 124 -4.08 7.41 -16.90
CA GLN A 124 -3.33 7.63 -15.65
C GLN A 124 -3.46 6.46 -14.69
N LYS A 125 -4.64 5.83 -14.64
CA LYS A 125 -4.89 4.67 -13.81
C LYS A 125 -4.15 3.44 -14.34
N ILE A 126 -4.12 3.26 -15.66
CA ILE A 126 -3.35 2.20 -16.31
C ILE A 126 -1.85 2.35 -16.00
N SER A 127 -1.28 3.54 -16.16
CA SER A 127 0.14 3.78 -15.85
C SER A 127 0.51 3.44 -14.40
N LYS A 128 -0.37 3.78 -13.44
CA LYS A 128 -0.14 3.42 -12.03
C LYS A 128 -0.18 1.91 -11.79
N ILE A 129 -1.08 1.20 -12.48
CA ILE A 129 -1.17 -0.27 -12.38
C ILE A 129 0.06 -0.92 -12.99
N ILE A 130 0.51 -0.47 -14.17
CA ILE A 130 1.71 -0.99 -14.83
C ILE A 130 2.93 -0.75 -13.94
N ARG A 131 3.13 0.47 -13.44
CA ARG A 131 4.22 0.79 -12.50
C ARG A 131 4.20 -0.13 -11.28
N GLY A 132 3.02 -0.34 -10.68
CA GLY A 132 2.87 -1.22 -9.52
C GLY A 132 3.24 -2.67 -9.81
N ASN A 133 2.89 -3.19 -10.99
CA ASN A 133 3.27 -4.55 -11.39
C ASN A 133 4.76 -4.67 -11.70
N ILE A 134 5.39 -3.63 -12.26
CA ILE A 134 6.85 -3.58 -12.46
C ILE A 134 7.57 -3.61 -11.12
N ILE A 135 7.18 -2.75 -10.17
CA ILE A 135 7.76 -2.73 -8.81
C ILE A 135 7.58 -4.09 -8.13
N PHE A 136 6.40 -4.70 -8.28
CA PHE A 136 6.14 -6.02 -7.70
C PHE A 136 7.04 -7.11 -8.31
N ALA A 137 7.19 -7.14 -9.63
CA ALA A 137 8.08 -8.07 -10.31
C ALA A 137 9.54 -7.88 -9.85
N PHE A 138 10.01 -6.63 -9.82
CA PHE A 138 11.32 -6.26 -9.31
C PHE A 138 11.53 -6.74 -7.87
N CYS A 139 10.60 -6.45 -6.98
CA CYS A 139 10.67 -6.85 -5.57
C CYS A 139 10.70 -8.38 -5.42
N LYS A 140 9.87 -9.10 -6.19
CA LYS A 140 9.84 -10.56 -6.15
C LYS A 140 11.14 -11.19 -6.64
N MET A 141 11.68 -10.72 -7.76
CA MET A 141 12.93 -11.25 -8.34
C MET A 141 14.14 -10.98 -7.46
N ASN A 142 14.15 -9.87 -6.73
CA ASN A 142 15.23 -9.50 -5.81
C ASN A 142 14.97 -9.86 -4.35
N SER A 143 13.90 -10.63 -4.07
CA SER A 143 13.56 -11.09 -2.71
C SER A 143 13.35 -9.97 -1.69
N TYR A 144 12.84 -8.81 -2.13
CA TYR A 144 12.38 -7.76 -1.23
C TYR A 144 11.12 -8.22 -0.50
N GLN A 145 11.04 -7.92 0.79
CA GLN A 145 9.91 -8.27 1.65
C GLN A 145 8.91 -7.13 1.79
N VAL A 146 9.39 -5.90 1.63
CA VAL A 146 8.61 -4.67 1.77
C VAL A 146 8.95 -3.71 0.65
N ALA A 147 7.93 -3.05 0.07
CA ALA A 147 8.10 -1.90 -0.81
C ALA A 147 7.46 -0.65 -0.20
N LYS A 148 8.11 0.49 -0.34
CA LYS A 148 7.68 1.78 0.16
C LYS A 148 7.73 2.83 -0.96
N CYS A 149 6.58 3.47 -1.25
CA CYS A 149 6.47 4.49 -2.28
C CYS A 149 5.54 5.62 -1.86
N ALA A 150 5.85 6.84 -2.29
CA ALA A 150 5.00 8.01 -2.10
C ALA A 150 3.96 8.13 -3.22
N PHE A 151 2.69 8.36 -2.85
CA PHE A 151 1.58 8.59 -3.77
C PHE A 151 0.86 9.90 -3.46
N PRO A 152 0.39 10.62 -4.48
CA PRO A 152 -0.47 11.78 -4.26
C PRO A 152 -1.74 11.39 -3.50
N LYS A 153 -2.06 12.11 -2.44
CA LYS A 153 -3.33 11.91 -1.71
C LYS A 153 -4.52 12.22 -2.60
N PRO A 154 -5.63 11.45 -2.50
CA PRO A 154 -6.86 11.77 -3.22
C PRO A 154 -7.33 13.20 -2.91
N LYS A 155 -7.79 13.93 -3.92
CA LYS A 155 -8.19 15.35 -3.78
C LYS A 155 -9.30 15.58 -2.75
N ASN A 156 -10.11 14.55 -2.45
CA ASN A 156 -11.27 14.64 -1.54
C ASN A 156 -10.94 14.32 -0.07
N VAL A 157 -9.71 13.96 0.26
CA VAL A 157 -9.31 13.57 1.64
C VAL A 157 -9.24 14.76 2.58
N SER A 158 -9.21 15.97 2.04
CA SER A 158 -9.18 17.14 2.90
C SER A 158 -10.10 18.22 2.39
N LYS A 159 -11.04 18.61 3.23
CA LYS A 159 -11.67 19.96 3.19
C LYS A 159 -10.64 21.08 3.48
N ARG A 160 -9.36 20.74 3.60
CA ARG A 160 -8.27 21.72 3.74
C ARG A 160 -8.08 22.38 2.38
N ASN A 161 -8.17 23.70 2.32
CA ASN A 161 -7.96 24.54 1.13
C ASN A 161 -6.56 24.31 0.53
N TYR A 162 -6.40 23.24 -0.28
CA TYR A 162 -5.15 22.96 -1.00
C TYR A 162 -4.93 23.85 -2.22
N SER A 163 -5.94 24.62 -2.66
CA SER A 163 -5.83 25.50 -3.81
C SER A 163 -4.59 26.41 -3.76
N ASN A 164 -4.27 26.94 -2.59
CA ASN A 164 -3.11 27.82 -2.43
C ASN A 164 -1.77 27.05 -2.37
N ARG A 165 -1.76 25.80 -1.91
CA ARG A 165 -0.52 25.00 -1.82
C ARG A 165 -0.12 24.38 -3.16
N THR A 166 -1.07 23.94 -3.98
CA THR A 166 -0.80 23.44 -5.34
C THR A 166 -0.23 24.53 -6.24
N ASN A 167 -0.68 25.76 -6.09
CA ASN A 167 -0.15 26.90 -6.84
C ASN A 167 1.30 27.26 -6.45
N LEU A 168 1.75 26.83 -5.27
CA LEU A 168 3.12 27.03 -4.77
C LEU A 168 4.02 25.79 -5.03
N GLY A 169 3.55 24.79 -5.76
CA GLY A 169 4.31 23.59 -6.08
C GLY A 169 4.39 22.55 -4.95
N PHE A 170 3.68 22.74 -3.82
CA PHE A 170 3.64 21.73 -2.76
C PHE A 170 2.64 20.61 -3.13
N THR A 171 3.13 19.39 -3.25
CA THR A 171 2.30 18.19 -3.41
C THR A 171 2.03 17.54 -2.07
N ASN A 172 0.77 17.21 -1.81
CA ASN A 172 0.42 16.41 -0.64
C ASN A 172 0.50 14.92 -1.03
N VAL A 173 1.45 14.23 -0.42
CA VAL A 173 1.68 12.81 -0.65
C VAL A 173 1.44 12.01 0.62
N SER A 174 1.06 10.75 0.46
CA SER A 174 1.06 9.74 1.51
C SER A 174 2.01 8.63 1.12
N THR A 175 2.86 8.23 2.03
CA THR A 175 3.75 7.11 1.80
C THR A 175 2.99 5.83 2.08
N GLN A 176 2.86 4.98 1.06
CA GLN A 176 2.28 3.66 1.17
C GLN A 176 3.38 2.60 1.27
N ILE A 177 3.15 1.65 2.14
CA ILE A 177 3.99 0.47 2.34
C ILE A 177 3.20 -0.73 1.86
N CYS A 178 3.82 -1.58 1.05
CA CYS A 178 3.29 -2.88 0.66
C CYS A 178 4.17 -3.97 1.27
N VAL A 179 3.61 -4.75 2.18
CA VAL A 179 4.28 -5.88 2.83
C VAL A 179 3.96 -7.15 2.07
N TYR A 180 4.98 -7.79 1.51
CA TYR A 180 4.85 -9.05 0.77
C TYR A 180 5.03 -10.28 1.66
N ASP A 181 5.68 -10.11 2.82
CA ASP A 181 5.93 -11.17 3.80
C ASP A 181 5.40 -10.78 5.18
N ASN A 182 4.33 -11.43 5.63
CA ASN A 182 3.72 -11.16 6.94
C ASN A 182 4.68 -11.32 8.13
N ARG A 183 5.80 -12.04 7.95
CA ARG A 183 6.81 -12.23 9.03
C ARG A 183 7.52 -10.94 9.41
N THR A 184 7.45 -9.90 8.57
CA THR A 184 7.99 -8.57 8.87
C THR A 184 7.07 -7.76 9.81
N ILE A 185 5.84 -8.23 10.06
CA ILE A 185 4.89 -7.57 10.96
C ILE A 185 5.00 -8.18 12.35
N ASP A 186 5.29 -7.35 13.34
CA ASP A 186 5.29 -7.79 14.74
C ASP A 186 3.87 -7.80 15.31
N PHE A 187 3.19 -8.94 15.17
CA PHE A 187 1.80 -9.09 15.64
C PHE A 187 1.63 -8.96 17.14
N SER A 188 2.70 -9.07 17.94
CA SER A 188 2.63 -8.84 19.39
C SER A 188 2.43 -7.37 19.75
N THR A 189 2.77 -6.46 18.84
CA THR A 189 2.67 -5.00 19.02
C THR A 189 1.45 -4.39 18.29
N VAL A 190 0.72 -5.17 17.49
CA VAL A 190 -0.42 -4.66 16.74
C VAL A 190 -1.52 -4.20 17.68
N THR A 191 -1.91 -2.94 17.53
CA THR A 191 -3.03 -2.36 18.27
C THR A 191 -4.18 -2.00 17.35
N LYS A 192 -5.41 -2.02 17.90
CA LYS A 192 -6.64 -1.77 17.17
C LYS A 192 -7.35 -0.54 17.72
N GLU A 193 -7.78 0.34 16.84
CA GLU A 193 -8.61 1.49 17.15
C GLU A 193 -9.89 1.47 16.31
N VAL A 194 -11.04 1.38 17.00
CA VAL A 194 -12.37 1.45 16.37
C VAL A 194 -12.78 2.91 16.28
N LEU A 195 -13.18 3.35 15.08
CA LEU A 195 -13.61 4.72 14.84
C LEU A 195 -15.07 4.90 15.24
N GLU A 196 -15.39 6.01 15.89
CA GLU A 196 -16.74 6.39 16.27
C GLU A 196 -17.63 6.80 15.08
#